data_797ac093c44ae8ff952f910c5e99fbb6
#
_entry.id   797ac093c44ae8ff952f910c5e99fbb6
#
_cell.length_a   1.000
_cell.length_b   1.000
_cell.length_c   1.000
_cell.angle_alpha   90.00
_cell.angle_beta   90.00
_cell.angle_gamma   90.00
#
_symmetry.space_group_name_H-M   'P 1'
#
loop_
_entity.id
_entity.type
_entity.pdbx_description
1 polymer ?
#
loop_
_entity_poly.entity_id
_entity_poly.type
_entity_poly.pdbx_seq_one_letter_code
_entity_poly.pdbx_strand_id
1 'polypeptide(L)'
;MQEEVVILSGSRTAIGSFGGSLKSVSPIELGTVVAKKAIENSGVDKNEFGQVAFGHVINTEPRDMYLSRVISLNSGLPQSVAAMNVNRLCGSGLQAIVSVIQSLTLGDANFGLAGGSENMSTSPHIIKSNRWGKRMGNTTVEDMMLGALNCPFGTGHMGVTAENVASEYNISREVQDSFSLESQQKASSAIEKGYFKEQIVDIEIKKNTFNVDEHPKKTDLESLKSLKSVFMEKGTVTAGNSSGLNDGAAALVLSTAAAAGSNGLKIKAKILGYSHSGVRPEVMGIGPIIAVKKLFEKTGLCEKDFDVIESNEAFAAQACAVSKELKLSPEKVNPNGGAIALGHPIGATGAILTIKAIHELERI
;
A
#
# COMPACT_ATOMS: atom_id res chain seq x y z
N MET A 1 30.89 -8.81 -0.74
CA MET A 1 29.84 -8.34 -1.67
C MET A 1 28.53 -8.39 -0.90
N GLN A 2 27.71 -7.37 -0.99
CA GLN A 2 26.40 -7.37 -0.35
C GLN A 2 25.50 -8.39 -1.07
N GLU A 3 24.80 -9.25 -0.33
CA GLU A 3 23.93 -10.27 -0.90
C GLU A 3 22.83 -9.62 -1.75
N GLU A 4 22.68 -10.10 -2.98
CA GLU A 4 21.68 -9.58 -3.90
C GLU A 4 20.31 -10.20 -3.59
N VAL A 5 19.26 -9.38 -3.46
CA VAL A 5 17.91 -9.83 -3.14
C VAL A 5 17.01 -9.71 -4.36
N VAL A 6 16.20 -10.74 -4.58
CA VAL A 6 15.29 -10.90 -5.71
C VAL A 6 13.87 -11.18 -5.27
N ILE A 7 12.89 -10.87 -6.11
CA ILE A 7 11.48 -11.20 -5.93
C ILE A 7 11.16 -12.37 -6.85
N LEU A 8 10.54 -13.41 -6.30
CA LEU A 8 10.18 -14.64 -7.01
C LEU A 8 8.71 -14.63 -7.45
N SER A 9 7.84 -14.06 -6.62
CA SER A 9 6.40 -14.03 -6.87
C SER A 9 5.74 -12.90 -6.12
N GLY A 10 4.49 -12.61 -6.49
CA GLY A 10 3.61 -11.70 -5.77
C GLY A 10 2.16 -11.97 -6.11
N SER A 11 1.26 -11.66 -5.18
CA SER A 11 -0.18 -11.71 -5.39
C SER A 11 -0.89 -10.71 -4.47
N ARG A 12 -2.04 -10.20 -4.91
CA ARG A 12 -2.88 -9.27 -4.14
C ARG A 12 -4.34 -9.67 -4.19
N THR A 13 -5.14 -9.20 -3.27
CA THR A 13 -6.60 -9.19 -3.44
C THR A 13 -7.00 -8.11 -4.44
N ALA A 14 -8.19 -8.19 -4.99
CA ALA A 14 -8.87 -6.99 -5.44
C ALA A 14 -9.06 -6.04 -4.23
N ILE A 15 -9.14 -4.74 -4.49
CA ILE A 15 -9.29 -3.71 -3.45
C ILE A 15 -10.79 -3.44 -3.23
N GLY A 16 -11.24 -3.64 -2.00
CA GLY A 16 -12.61 -3.35 -1.57
C GLY A 16 -12.82 -1.89 -1.19
N SER A 17 -14.03 -1.40 -1.41
CA SER A 17 -14.46 -0.09 -0.92
C SER A 17 -14.79 -0.13 0.57
N PHE A 18 -14.73 1.00 1.24
CA PHE A 18 -15.16 1.12 2.64
C PHE A 18 -16.62 0.70 2.82
N GLY A 19 -16.86 -0.25 3.72
CA GLY A 19 -18.17 -0.85 3.93
C GLY A 19 -18.66 -1.75 2.78
N GLY A 20 -17.80 -2.02 1.79
CA GLY A 20 -18.09 -2.81 0.59
C GLY A 20 -17.98 -4.31 0.78
N SER A 21 -17.57 -4.99 -0.29
CA SER A 21 -17.56 -6.45 -0.35
C SER A 21 -16.66 -7.12 0.67
N LEU A 22 -15.48 -6.54 0.94
CA LEU A 22 -14.49 -7.11 1.87
C LEU A 22 -14.72 -6.78 3.35
N LYS A 23 -15.73 -5.98 3.71
CA LYS A 23 -15.95 -5.50 5.08
C LYS A 23 -16.06 -6.59 6.16
N SER A 24 -16.43 -7.81 5.79
CA SER A 24 -16.59 -8.93 6.72
C SER A 24 -15.42 -9.91 6.71
N VAL A 25 -14.37 -9.64 5.92
CA VAL A 25 -13.20 -10.50 5.81
C VAL A 25 -12.08 -9.88 6.65
N SER A 26 -11.57 -10.62 7.64
CA SER A 26 -10.55 -10.09 8.54
C SER A 26 -9.23 -9.80 7.81
N PRO A 27 -8.40 -8.85 8.30
CA PRO A 27 -7.06 -8.62 7.74
C PRO A 27 -6.22 -9.90 7.71
N ILE A 28 -6.35 -10.77 8.71
CA ILE A 28 -5.65 -12.05 8.78
C ILE A 28 -6.08 -12.97 7.63
N GLU A 29 -7.38 -13.08 7.35
CA GLU A 29 -7.89 -13.90 6.24
C GLU A 29 -7.41 -13.36 4.89
N LEU A 30 -7.53 -12.06 4.63
CA LEU A 30 -7.03 -11.41 3.42
C LEU A 30 -5.54 -11.68 3.23
N GLY A 31 -4.73 -11.43 4.27
CA GLY A 31 -3.29 -11.66 4.24
C GLY A 31 -2.93 -13.13 4.03
N THR A 32 -3.70 -14.06 4.62
CA THR A 32 -3.48 -15.51 4.47
C THR A 32 -3.70 -15.99 3.04
N VAL A 33 -4.75 -15.50 2.37
CA VAL A 33 -5.07 -15.89 0.98
C VAL A 33 -3.96 -15.45 0.04
N VAL A 34 -3.54 -14.19 0.10
CA VAL A 34 -2.45 -13.69 -0.75
C VAL A 34 -1.10 -14.34 -0.43
N ALA A 35 -0.83 -14.63 0.85
CA ALA A 35 0.39 -15.32 1.27
C ALA A 35 0.46 -16.74 0.69
N LYS A 36 -0.61 -17.52 0.81
CA LYS A 36 -0.69 -18.88 0.22
C LYS A 36 -0.40 -18.84 -1.28
N LYS A 37 -1.03 -17.91 -2.00
CA LYS A 37 -0.87 -17.80 -3.44
C LYS A 37 0.54 -17.35 -3.85
N ALA A 38 1.11 -16.39 -3.13
CA ALA A 38 2.49 -15.96 -3.37
C ALA A 38 3.49 -17.10 -3.11
N ILE A 39 3.33 -17.86 -2.03
CA ILE A 39 4.18 -19.03 -1.72
C ILE A 39 4.05 -20.10 -2.81
N GLU A 40 2.81 -20.44 -3.20
CA GLU A 40 2.56 -21.40 -4.28
C GLU A 40 3.25 -20.99 -5.59
N ASN A 41 3.06 -19.73 -6.00
CA ASN A 41 3.61 -19.21 -7.25
C ASN A 41 5.14 -19.08 -7.24
N SER A 42 5.77 -19.03 -6.07
CA SER A 42 7.23 -18.94 -5.95
C SER A 42 7.97 -20.23 -6.23
N GLY A 43 7.32 -21.37 -6.04
CA GLY A 43 7.94 -22.70 -6.12
C GLY A 43 8.90 -23.03 -4.97
N VAL A 44 8.99 -22.17 -3.94
CA VAL A 44 9.86 -22.37 -2.78
C VAL A 44 9.26 -23.41 -1.83
N ASP A 45 10.06 -24.35 -1.35
CA ASP A 45 9.66 -25.25 -0.26
C ASP A 45 9.34 -24.41 0.98
N LYS A 46 8.18 -24.66 1.58
CA LYS A 46 7.73 -23.95 2.78
C LYS A 46 8.70 -24.03 3.95
N ASN A 47 9.47 -25.12 4.04
CA ASN A 47 10.46 -25.34 5.09
C ASN A 47 11.70 -24.43 4.96
N GLU A 48 11.93 -23.81 3.80
CA GLU A 48 13.07 -22.94 3.56
C GLU A 48 12.84 -21.49 4.00
N PHE A 49 11.59 -21.12 4.32
CA PHE A 49 11.28 -19.77 4.77
C PHE A 49 11.84 -19.52 6.19
N GLY A 50 12.50 -18.38 6.38
CA GLY A 50 13.03 -17.97 7.69
C GLY A 50 12.40 -16.71 8.26
N GLN A 51 11.81 -15.84 7.43
CA GLN A 51 11.30 -14.54 7.85
C GLN A 51 9.96 -14.20 7.21
N VAL A 52 9.05 -13.61 8.02
CA VAL A 52 7.76 -13.06 7.56
C VAL A 52 7.60 -11.64 8.10
N ALA A 53 7.20 -10.69 7.26
CA ALA A 53 6.84 -9.34 7.69
C ALA A 53 5.60 -8.84 6.93
N PHE A 54 4.60 -8.35 7.65
CA PHE A 54 3.41 -7.73 7.06
C PHE A 54 3.18 -6.33 7.62
N GLY A 55 2.89 -5.41 6.70
CA GLY A 55 2.38 -4.09 7.03
C GLY A 55 0.94 -4.17 7.53
N HIS A 56 0.67 -3.56 8.68
CA HIS A 56 -0.66 -3.47 9.28
C HIS A 56 -0.71 -2.26 10.20
N VAL A 57 -1.74 -1.44 10.08
CA VAL A 57 -1.80 -0.14 10.77
C VAL A 57 -2.86 -0.13 11.86
N ILE A 58 -4.06 -0.61 11.55
CA ILE A 58 -5.21 -0.52 12.46
C ILE A 58 -5.64 -1.93 12.85
N ASN A 59 -5.35 -2.31 14.08
CA ASN A 59 -5.84 -3.57 14.62
C ASN A 59 -7.37 -3.53 14.73
N THR A 60 -8.05 -4.44 14.07
CA THR A 60 -9.51 -4.56 14.08
C THR A 60 -10.02 -5.45 15.20
N GLU A 61 -9.16 -6.38 15.62
CA GLU A 61 -9.39 -7.31 16.73
C GLU A 61 -8.08 -7.63 17.47
N PRO A 62 -8.12 -8.23 18.67
CA PRO A 62 -6.90 -8.54 19.44
C PRO A 62 -5.91 -9.45 18.72
N ARG A 63 -6.36 -10.34 17.82
CA ARG A 63 -5.49 -11.25 17.05
C ARG A 63 -4.60 -10.51 16.06
N ASP A 64 -4.98 -9.32 15.63
CA ASP A 64 -4.21 -8.53 14.66
C ASP A 64 -2.85 -8.07 15.22
N MET A 65 -2.70 -8.02 16.54
CA MET A 65 -1.38 -7.84 17.18
C MET A 65 -0.38 -8.93 16.77
N TYR A 66 -0.86 -10.09 16.34
CA TYR A 66 -0.09 -11.24 15.86
C TYR A 66 -0.27 -11.47 14.36
N LEU A 67 -0.76 -10.51 13.59
CA LEU A 67 -1.21 -10.67 12.20
C LEU A 67 -0.19 -11.45 11.36
N SER A 68 1.06 -11.01 11.30
CA SER A 68 2.09 -11.66 10.49
C SER A 68 2.37 -13.09 10.94
N ARG A 69 2.36 -13.35 12.25
CA ARG A 69 2.55 -14.68 12.79
C ARG A 69 1.39 -15.61 12.44
N VAL A 70 0.16 -15.12 12.55
CA VAL A 70 -1.04 -15.91 12.22
C VAL A 70 -1.10 -16.19 10.72
N ILE A 71 -0.81 -15.19 9.87
CA ILE A 71 -0.70 -15.38 8.42
C ILE A 71 0.37 -16.42 8.08
N SER A 72 1.56 -16.35 8.69
CA SER A 72 2.65 -17.31 8.50
C SER A 72 2.17 -18.74 8.71
N LEU A 73 1.60 -19.03 9.87
CA LEU A 73 1.13 -20.37 10.23
C LEU A 73 -0.06 -20.83 9.37
N ASN A 74 -1.04 -19.96 9.13
CA ASN A 74 -2.21 -20.26 8.30
C ASN A 74 -1.84 -20.50 6.82
N SER A 75 -0.70 -19.98 6.38
CA SER A 75 -0.17 -20.21 5.04
C SER A 75 0.61 -21.53 4.93
N GLY A 76 0.77 -22.21 6.05
CA GLY A 76 1.45 -23.52 6.14
C GLY A 76 2.97 -23.42 6.26
N LEU A 77 3.51 -22.26 6.67
CA LEU A 77 4.92 -22.12 6.97
C LEU A 77 5.25 -22.78 8.33
N PRO A 78 6.49 -23.28 8.54
CA PRO A 78 6.90 -23.92 9.79
C PRO A 78 6.79 -23.00 11.00
N GLN A 79 6.63 -23.61 12.17
CA GLN A 79 6.59 -22.90 13.45
C GLN A 79 7.92 -22.20 13.80
N SER A 80 9.01 -22.60 13.20
CA SER A 80 10.34 -22.00 13.38
C SER A 80 10.49 -20.63 12.69
N VAL A 81 9.61 -20.31 11.73
CA VAL A 81 9.69 -19.03 10.97
C VAL A 81 9.39 -17.86 11.88
N ALA A 82 10.30 -16.88 11.93
CA ALA A 82 10.09 -15.64 12.65
C ALA A 82 9.12 -14.73 11.90
N ALA A 83 8.28 -13.97 12.63
CA ALA A 83 7.30 -13.09 12.02
C ALA A 83 7.15 -11.79 12.82
N MET A 84 6.97 -10.65 12.10
CA MET A 84 6.74 -9.36 12.73
C MET A 84 5.70 -8.52 11.95
N ASN A 85 4.87 -7.77 12.69
CA ASN A 85 4.05 -6.71 12.14
C ASN A 85 4.87 -5.43 11.97
N VAL A 86 4.61 -4.69 10.91
CA VAL A 86 5.26 -3.41 10.63
C VAL A 86 4.21 -2.33 10.51
N ASN A 87 4.36 -1.26 11.27
CA ASN A 87 3.53 -0.07 11.15
C ASN A 87 4.41 1.16 10.83
N ARG A 88 4.29 1.65 9.61
CA ARG A 88 4.82 2.92 9.10
C ARG A 88 3.70 3.65 8.33
N LEU A 89 2.46 3.59 8.85
CA LEU A 89 1.26 4.11 8.21
C LEU A 89 1.20 3.63 6.73
N CYS A 90 0.95 4.53 5.77
CA CYS A 90 0.86 4.24 4.34
C CYS A 90 2.10 3.56 3.73
N GLY A 91 3.26 3.68 4.40
CA GLY A 91 4.51 3.04 3.98
C GLY A 91 4.72 1.61 4.52
N SER A 92 3.77 1.06 5.30
CA SER A 92 3.95 -0.21 6.02
C SER A 92 4.23 -1.40 5.10
N GLY A 93 3.46 -1.56 4.02
CA GLY A 93 3.65 -2.66 3.08
C GLY A 93 5.03 -2.63 2.40
N LEU A 94 5.50 -1.44 2.01
CA LEU A 94 6.84 -1.30 1.45
C LEU A 94 7.92 -1.51 2.51
N GLN A 95 7.71 -1.03 3.75
CA GLN A 95 8.64 -1.29 4.86
C GLN A 95 8.73 -2.77 5.21
N ALA A 96 7.64 -3.52 5.12
CA ALA A 96 7.67 -4.97 5.31
C ALA A 96 8.60 -5.65 4.30
N ILE A 97 8.54 -5.24 3.02
CA ILE A 97 9.47 -5.70 1.98
C ILE A 97 10.90 -5.33 2.35
N VAL A 98 11.17 -4.07 2.73
CA VAL A 98 12.49 -3.60 3.15
C VAL A 98 13.01 -4.40 4.36
N SER A 99 12.17 -4.72 5.34
CA SER A 99 12.56 -5.49 6.52
C SER A 99 12.98 -6.91 6.16
N VAL A 100 12.27 -7.55 5.22
CA VAL A 100 12.67 -8.87 4.70
C VAL A 100 13.97 -8.76 3.90
N ILE A 101 14.13 -7.75 3.04
CA ILE A 101 15.40 -7.50 2.32
C ILE A 101 16.56 -7.40 3.31
N GLN A 102 16.40 -6.68 4.41
CA GLN A 102 17.44 -6.52 5.43
C GLN A 102 17.81 -7.86 6.07
N SER A 103 16.83 -8.68 6.47
CA SER A 103 17.09 -10.02 7.02
C SER A 103 17.81 -10.93 6.04
N LEU A 104 17.41 -10.94 4.76
CA LEU A 104 18.08 -11.72 3.71
C LEU A 104 19.52 -11.24 3.48
N THR A 105 19.73 -9.92 3.43
CA THR A 105 21.06 -9.33 3.22
C THR A 105 22.02 -9.58 4.38
N LEU A 106 21.49 -9.69 5.62
CA LEU A 106 22.27 -10.01 6.84
C LEU A 106 22.50 -11.51 7.03
N GLY A 107 21.87 -12.36 6.22
CA GLY A 107 22.01 -13.81 6.30
C GLY A 107 21.14 -14.48 7.36
N ASP A 108 20.14 -13.78 7.90
CA ASP A 108 19.18 -14.35 8.86
C ASP A 108 18.28 -15.42 8.22
N ALA A 109 18.04 -15.30 6.91
CA ALA A 109 17.22 -16.21 6.11
C ALA A 109 17.65 -16.18 4.65
N ASN A 110 17.31 -17.22 3.88
CA ASN A 110 17.47 -17.28 2.42
C ASN A 110 16.19 -16.93 1.67
N PHE A 111 15.04 -17.21 2.29
CA PHE A 111 13.71 -16.93 1.75
C PHE A 111 12.85 -16.21 2.77
N GLY A 112 12.08 -15.24 2.31
CA GLY A 112 11.17 -14.50 3.15
C GLY A 112 9.87 -14.14 2.47
N LEU A 113 8.83 -13.97 3.29
CA LEU A 113 7.50 -13.53 2.86
C LEU A 113 7.28 -12.11 3.37
N ALA A 114 7.02 -11.18 2.48
CA ALA A 114 6.70 -9.80 2.81
C ALA A 114 5.33 -9.41 2.27
N GLY A 115 4.61 -8.54 2.96
CA GLY A 115 3.32 -8.11 2.45
C GLY A 115 2.69 -6.99 3.26
N GLY A 116 1.40 -6.85 3.12
CA GLY A 116 0.58 -5.98 3.95
C GLY A 116 -0.88 -6.39 3.86
N SER A 117 -1.61 -6.14 4.92
CA SER A 117 -3.04 -6.44 4.96
C SER A 117 -3.76 -5.42 5.83
N GLU A 118 -4.85 -4.87 5.32
CA GLU A 118 -5.66 -3.87 6.00
C GLU A 118 -7.14 -4.07 5.73
N ASN A 119 -7.96 -3.94 6.75
CA ASN A 119 -9.41 -3.79 6.61
C ASN A 119 -9.83 -2.51 7.33
N MET A 120 -9.94 -1.42 6.57
CA MET A 120 -10.30 -0.13 7.12
C MET A 120 -11.79 -0.06 7.49
N SER A 121 -12.61 -0.92 6.87
CA SER A 121 -14.05 -1.01 7.12
C SER A 121 -14.39 -1.47 8.55
N THR A 122 -13.49 -2.20 9.19
CA THR A 122 -13.69 -2.74 10.55
C THR A 122 -12.84 -2.05 11.61
N SER A 123 -12.30 -0.87 11.30
CA SER A 123 -11.58 -0.07 12.28
C SER A 123 -12.38 0.13 13.57
N PRO A 124 -11.83 -0.15 14.75
CA PRO A 124 -12.58 -0.13 15.99
C PRO A 124 -12.75 1.28 16.53
N HIS A 125 -13.75 1.42 17.39
CA HIS A 125 -13.87 2.55 18.30
C HIS A 125 -13.36 2.15 19.68
N ILE A 126 -12.63 3.04 20.36
CA ILE A 126 -12.03 2.77 21.67
C ILE A 126 -12.55 3.68 22.76
N ILE A 127 -12.59 3.16 23.97
CA ILE A 127 -12.91 3.89 25.19
C ILE A 127 -11.68 3.83 26.12
N LYS A 128 -10.84 4.87 26.10
CA LYS A 128 -9.58 4.92 26.86
C LYS A 128 -9.76 4.76 28.37
N SER A 129 -10.83 5.35 28.93
CA SER A 129 -11.12 5.31 30.36
C SER A 129 -11.70 3.99 30.85
N ASN A 130 -12.08 3.07 29.96
CA ASN A 130 -12.88 1.90 30.34
C ASN A 130 -12.15 0.90 31.26
N ARG A 131 -10.82 0.79 31.16
CA ARG A 131 -10.04 -0.14 31.99
C ARG A 131 -10.14 0.16 33.51
N TRP A 132 -10.17 1.43 33.86
CA TRP A 132 -10.24 1.89 35.25
C TRP A 132 -11.58 2.51 35.60
N GLY A 133 -12.48 2.61 34.63
CA GLY A 133 -13.76 3.28 34.75
C GLY A 133 -13.65 4.80 34.79
N LYS A 134 -14.81 5.43 34.86
CA LYS A 134 -14.94 6.87 35.03
C LYS A 134 -15.89 7.14 36.20
N ARG A 135 -15.36 7.73 37.26
CA ARG A 135 -16.12 7.94 38.51
C ARG A 135 -17.37 8.81 38.29
N MET A 136 -17.27 9.84 37.43
CA MET A 136 -18.35 10.81 37.22
C MET A 136 -18.22 11.46 35.81
N GLY A 137 -19.31 11.84 35.18
CA GLY A 137 -19.40 12.51 33.87
C GLY A 137 -19.36 11.58 32.68
N ASN A 138 -19.49 12.12 31.47
CA ASN A 138 -19.53 11.39 30.22
C ASN A 138 -18.17 10.78 29.86
N THR A 139 -18.17 9.66 29.12
CA THR A 139 -16.97 9.10 28.49
C THR A 139 -17.02 9.37 26.99
N THR A 140 -15.87 9.52 26.38
CA THR A 140 -15.70 9.66 24.92
C THR A 140 -15.37 8.32 24.31
N VAL A 141 -15.97 8.05 23.15
CA VAL A 141 -15.60 6.95 22.24
C VAL A 141 -14.82 7.56 21.10
N GLU A 142 -13.62 7.06 20.85
CA GLU A 142 -12.71 7.56 19.81
C GLU A 142 -12.64 6.60 18.64
N ASP A 143 -12.78 7.12 17.42
CA ASP A 143 -12.66 6.35 16.18
C ASP A 143 -11.17 6.17 15.84
N MET A 144 -10.68 4.92 15.79
CA MET A 144 -9.28 4.60 15.46
C MET A 144 -8.95 4.88 13.99
N MET A 145 -9.94 4.88 13.10
CA MET A 145 -9.76 5.30 11.72
C MET A 145 -9.39 6.78 11.63
N LEU A 146 -10.16 7.64 12.28
CA LEU A 146 -9.84 9.04 12.38
C LEU A 146 -8.51 9.27 13.11
N GLY A 147 -8.19 8.43 14.09
CA GLY A 147 -6.88 8.45 14.76
C GLY A 147 -5.72 8.23 13.80
N ALA A 148 -5.83 7.28 12.87
CA ALA A 148 -4.81 7.01 11.85
C ALA A 148 -4.72 8.13 10.79
N LEU A 149 -5.82 8.85 10.56
CA LEU A 149 -5.91 9.91 9.54
C LEU A 149 -5.68 11.32 10.08
N ASN A 150 -5.45 11.49 11.39
CA ASN A 150 -5.13 12.77 11.99
C ASN A 150 -3.66 12.86 12.39
N CYS A 151 -3.04 13.98 12.03
CA CYS A 151 -1.66 14.27 12.40
C CYS A 151 -1.51 14.42 13.91
N PRO A 152 -0.66 13.62 14.58
CA PRO A 152 -0.48 13.71 16.04
C PRO A 152 0.25 14.97 16.48
N PHE A 153 0.79 15.75 15.56
CA PHE A 153 1.52 17.00 15.81
C PHE A 153 0.63 18.25 15.67
N GLY A 154 -0.69 18.07 15.58
CA GLY A 154 -1.64 19.19 15.62
C GLY A 154 -2.01 19.81 14.28
N THR A 155 -1.53 19.29 13.15
CA THR A 155 -1.92 19.81 11.81
C THR A 155 -3.40 19.52 11.49
N GLY A 156 -4.00 18.50 12.10
CA GLY A 156 -5.36 18.07 11.83
C GLY A 156 -5.39 16.84 10.90
N HIS A 157 -6.50 16.67 10.17
CA HIS A 157 -6.68 15.56 9.25
C HIS A 157 -5.60 15.55 8.12
N MET A 158 -5.22 14.37 7.62
CA MET A 158 -4.24 14.25 6.53
C MET A 158 -4.63 15.05 5.27
N GLY A 159 -5.92 15.28 5.04
CA GLY A 159 -6.39 16.19 3.99
C GLY A 159 -5.95 17.64 4.17
N VAL A 160 -5.76 18.11 5.41
CA VAL A 160 -5.18 19.44 5.69
C VAL A 160 -3.70 19.47 5.27
N THR A 161 -2.96 18.39 5.50
CA THR A 161 -1.57 18.29 5.01
C THR A 161 -1.51 18.32 3.47
N ALA A 162 -2.51 17.76 2.80
CA ALA A 162 -2.64 17.81 1.34
C ALA A 162 -2.95 19.24 0.84
N GLU A 163 -3.80 19.99 1.54
CA GLU A 163 -4.02 21.42 1.25
C GLU A 163 -2.74 22.25 1.43
N ASN A 164 -1.96 21.97 2.47
CA ASN A 164 -0.67 22.62 2.69
C ASN A 164 0.29 22.34 1.51
N VAL A 165 0.34 21.09 1.04
CA VAL A 165 1.14 20.73 -0.15
C VAL A 165 0.62 21.42 -1.40
N ALA A 166 -0.71 21.47 -1.61
CA ALA A 166 -1.31 22.18 -2.75
C ALA A 166 -0.89 23.65 -2.77
N SER A 167 -0.93 24.31 -1.62
CA SER A 167 -0.53 25.72 -1.46
C SER A 167 0.97 25.91 -1.67
N GLU A 168 1.81 25.14 -1.00
CA GLU A 168 3.29 25.30 -1.05
C GLU A 168 3.86 25.01 -2.44
N TYR A 169 3.29 24.02 -3.16
CA TYR A 169 3.75 23.60 -4.49
C TYR A 169 2.93 24.21 -5.65
N ASN A 170 1.98 25.09 -5.36
CA ASN A 170 1.11 25.72 -6.35
C ASN A 170 0.40 24.69 -7.24
N ILE A 171 -0.28 23.73 -6.64
CA ILE A 171 -1.09 22.73 -7.31
C ILE A 171 -2.56 23.15 -7.23
N SER A 172 -3.10 23.66 -8.34
CA SER A 172 -4.48 24.17 -8.38
C SER A 172 -5.51 23.03 -8.29
N ARG A 173 -6.77 23.39 -8.04
CA ARG A 173 -7.90 22.49 -8.02
C ARG A 173 -8.09 21.79 -9.38
N GLU A 174 -7.95 22.53 -10.47
CA GLU A 174 -8.10 22.02 -11.84
C GLU A 174 -7.05 20.96 -12.15
N VAL A 175 -5.80 21.17 -11.72
CA VAL A 175 -4.72 20.19 -11.87
C VAL A 175 -5.03 18.91 -11.10
N GLN A 176 -5.52 19.03 -9.87
CA GLN A 176 -5.90 17.89 -9.03
C GLN A 176 -7.05 17.10 -9.63
N ASP A 177 -8.10 17.77 -10.11
CA ASP A 177 -9.26 17.12 -10.69
C ASP A 177 -8.93 16.45 -12.04
N SER A 178 -8.10 17.08 -12.88
CA SER A 178 -7.62 16.49 -14.14
C SER A 178 -6.78 15.24 -13.90
N PHE A 179 -5.86 15.28 -12.93
CA PHE A 179 -5.07 14.13 -12.52
C PHE A 179 -5.95 12.97 -12.02
N SER A 180 -6.97 13.30 -11.23
CA SER A 180 -7.89 12.30 -10.67
C SER A 180 -8.73 11.63 -11.75
N LEU A 181 -9.21 12.40 -12.73
CA LEU A 181 -9.93 11.86 -13.89
C LEU A 181 -9.04 10.91 -14.70
N GLU A 182 -7.78 11.30 -14.94
CA GLU A 182 -6.82 10.46 -15.64
C GLU A 182 -6.57 9.14 -14.91
N SER A 183 -6.41 9.18 -13.57
CA SER A 183 -6.26 7.96 -12.75
C SER A 183 -7.47 7.04 -12.90
N GLN A 184 -8.71 7.57 -12.87
CA GLN A 184 -9.94 6.78 -13.05
C GLN A 184 -10.02 6.15 -14.45
N GLN A 185 -9.66 6.91 -15.50
CA GLN A 185 -9.65 6.43 -16.88
C GLN A 185 -8.62 5.31 -17.10
N LYS A 186 -7.41 5.50 -16.59
CA LYS A 186 -6.34 4.48 -16.63
C LYS A 186 -6.77 3.19 -15.91
N ALA A 187 -7.35 3.29 -14.71
CA ALA A 187 -7.81 2.15 -13.95
C ALA A 187 -8.95 1.40 -14.66
N SER A 188 -9.95 2.11 -15.16
CA SER A 188 -11.06 1.50 -15.90
C SER A 188 -10.57 0.77 -17.15
N SER A 189 -9.68 1.40 -17.93
CA SER A 189 -9.08 0.78 -19.11
C SER A 189 -8.28 -0.49 -18.76
N ALA A 190 -7.49 -0.45 -17.68
CA ALA A 190 -6.71 -1.60 -17.24
C ALA A 190 -7.60 -2.77 -16.79
N ILE A 191 -8.69 -2.50 -16.08
CA ILE A 191 -9.69 -3.51 -15.68
C ILE A 191 -10.35 -4.13 -16.91
N GLU A 192 -10.83 -3.32 -17.86
CA GLU A 192 -11.47 -3.79 -19.09
C GLU A 192 -10.54 -4.66 -19.94
N LYS A 193 -9.24 -4.30 -20.00
CA LYS A 193 -8.21 -5.06 -20.71
C LYS A 193 -7.70 -6.28 -19.93
N GLY A 194 -8.13 -6.45 -18.68
CA GLY A 194 -7.75 -7.58 -17.83
C GLY A 194 -6.30 -7.54 -17.32
N TYR A 195 -5.65 -6.37 -17.26
CA TYR A 195 -4.25 -6.24 -16.84
C TYR A 195 -4.00 -6.63 -15.38
N PHE A 196 -5.04 -6.68 -14.55
CA PHE A 196 -4.93 -7.07 -13.15
C PHE A 196 -5.23 -8.54 -12.86
N LYS A 197 -5.71 -9.32 -13.85
CA LYS A 197 -6.20 -10.69 -13.62
C LYS A 197 -5.15 -11.62 -13.01
N GLU A 198 -3.92 -11.57 -13.49
CA GLU A 198 -2.86 -12.48 -13.02
C GLU A 198 -2.29 -12.13 -11.66
N GLN A 199 -2.50 -10.90 -11.18
CA GLN A 199 -2.02 -10.45 -9.88
C GLN A 199 -3.06 -10.59 -8.77
N ILE A 200 -4.35 -10.71 -9.13
CA ILE A 200 -5.46 -10.79 -8.18
C ILE A 200 -5.79 -12.24 -7.85
N VAL A 201 -5.96 -12.49 -6.55
CA VAL A 201 -6.43 -13.78 -6.01
C VAL A 201 -7.91 -13.67 -5.69
N ASP A 202 -8.67 -14.67 -6.10
CA ASP A 202 -10.08 -14.78 -5.80
C ASP A 202 -10.35 -14.88 -4.30
N ILE A 203 -11.30 -14.11 -3.81
CA ILE A 203 -11.83 -14.19 -2.44
C ILE A 203 -13.27 -14.64 -2.50
N GLU A 204 -13.55 -15.81 -1.93
CA GLU A 204 -14.90 -16.31 -1.84
C GLU A 204 -15.67 -15.63 -0.70
N ILE A 205 -16.73 -14.89 -1.03
CA ILE A 205 -17.58 -14.18 -0.08
C ILE A 205 -18.99 -14.73 -0.21
N LYS A 206 -19.40 -15.58 0.72
CA LYS A 206 -20.68 -16.31 0.68
C LYS A 206 -20.80 -17.14 -0.60
N LYS A 207 -21.58 -16.68 -1.59
CA LYS A 207 -21.81 -17.35 -2.89
C LYS A 207 -21.19 -16.62 -4.07
N ASN A 208 -20.43 -15.56 -3.82
CA ASN A 208 -19.83 -14.70 -4.85
C ASN A 208 -18.32 -14.73 -4.75
N THR A 209 -17.66 -14.69 -5.89
CA THR A 209 -16.21 -14.50 -5.98
C THR A 209 -15.90 -13.02 -6.12
N PHE A 210 -15.06 -12.48 -5.25
CA PHE A 210 -14.58 -11.11 -5.32
C PHE A 210 -13.15 -11.10 -5.91
N ASN A 211 -13.02 -10.60 -7.14
CA ASN A 211 -11.75 -10.61 -7.89
C ASN A 211 -11.58 -9.41 -8.84
N VAL A 212 -12.36 -8.35 -8.66
CA VAL A 212 -12.25 -7.10 -9.42
C VAL A 212 -12.19 -5.94 -8.43
N ASP A 213 -11.26 -5.01 -8.67
CA ASP A 213 -11.14 -3.80 -7.85
C ASP A 213 -12.48 -3.02 -7.84
N GLU A 214 -13.04 -2.80 -6.66
CA GLU A 214 -14.41 -2.31 -6.45
C GLU A 214 -14.50 -0.78 -6.40
N HIS A 215 -13.37 -0.10 -6.15
CA HIS A 215 -13.35 1.33 -5.88
C HIS A 215 -13.48 2.24 -7.12
N PRO A 216 -13.01 1.86 -8.34
CA PRO A 216 -13.06 2.73 -9.51
C PRO A 216 -14.47 3.24 -9.84
N LYS A 217 -14.57 4.51 -10.21
CA LYS A 217 -15.84 5.21 -10.47
C LYS A 217 -15.85 5.82 -11.86
N LYS A 218 -16.95 5.69 -12.55
CA LYS A 218 -17.20 6.50 -13.76
C LYS A 218 -17.45 7.94 -13.34
N THR A 219 -16.62 8.86 -13.82
CA THR A 219 -16.71 10.29 -13.52
C THR A 219 -16.22 11.12 -14.70
N ASP A 220 -16.48 12.42 -14.66
CA ASP A 220 -16.00 13.42 -15.62
C ASP A 220 -15.54 14.69 -14.89
N LEU A 221 -14.94 15.62 -15.63
CA LEU A 221 -14.41 16.87 -15.06
C LEU A 221 -15.50 17.74 -14.42
N GLU A 222 -16.70 17.79 -15.00
CA GLU A 222 -17.80 18.60 -14.47
C GLU A 222 -18.27 18.07 -13.12
N SER A 223 -18.38 16.74 -13.01
CA SER A 223 -18.70 16.06 -11.75
C SER A 223 -17.63 16.35 -10.69
N LEU A 224 -16.34 16.24 -11.02
CA LEU A 224 -15.25 16.54 -10.10
C LEU A 224 -15.23 18.00 -9.66
N LYS A 225 -15.37 18.96 -10.58
CA LYS A 225 -15.44 20.39 -10.29
C LYS A 225 -16.61 20.75 -9.35
N SER A 226 -17.74 20.05 -9.45
CA SER A 226 -18.91 20.29 -8.61
C SER A 226 -18.72 19.90 -7.12
N LEU A 227 -17.71 19.08 -6.81
CA LEU A 227 -17.44 18.63 -5.46
C LEU A 227 -16.92 19.78 -4.57
N LYS A 228 -17.44 19.82 -3.34
CA LYS A 228 -16.98 20.78 -2.32
C LYS A 228 -15.66 20.35 -1.73
N SER A 229 -14.81 21.30 -1.36
CA SER A 229 -13.64 21.04 -0.53
C SER A 229 -14.08 20.46 0.83
N VAL A 230 -13.30 19.50 1.34
CA VAL A 230 -13.69 18.71 2.53
C VAL A 230 -12.95 19.17 3.77
N PHE A 231 -11.70 19.61 3.64
CA PHE A 231 -10.79 19.80 4.78
C PHE A 231 -10.56 21.26 5.15
N MET A 232 -10.78 22.18 4.22
CA MET A 232 -10.66 23.62 4.44
C MET A 232 -11.78 24.36 3.71
N GLU A 233 -12.32 25.45 4.28
CA GLU A 233 -13.46 26.20 3.72
C GLU A 233 -13.17 26.75 2.32
N LYS A 234 -12.09 27.09 1.91
CA LYS A 234 -11.70 27.52 0.55
C LYS A 234 -10.59 26.64 0.00
N GLY A 235 -10.65 25.36 0.37
CA GLY A 235 -9.63 24.38 -0.01
C GLY A 235 -9.81 23.86 -1.44
N THR A 236 -8.88 23.04 -1.86
CA THR A 236 -8.82 22.42 -3.17
C THR A 236 -9.02 20.92 -3.13
N VAL A 237 -8.84 20.31 -1.95
CA VAL A 237 -8.92 18.86 -1.76
C VAL A 237 -10.36 18.42 -1.53
N THR A 238 -10.82 17.46 -2.34
CA THR A 238 -12.20 16.96 -2.35
C THR A 238 -12.21 15.43 -2.22
N ALA A 239 -13.39 14.85 -2.04
CA ALA A 239 -13.57 13.40 -2.10
C ALA A 239 -13.24 12.79 -3.48
N GLY A 240 -13.25 13.60 -4.55
CA GLY A 240 -12.96 13.15 -5.91
C GLY A 240 -11.47 13.17 -6.26
N ASN A 241 -10.66 13.93 -5.52
CA ASN A 241 -9.22 14.04 -5.74
C ASN A 241 -8.39 13.55 -4.54
N SER A 242 -8.99 12.69 -3.75
CA SER A 242 -8.40 11.95 -2.62
C SER A 242 -8.60 10.45 -2.81
N SER A 243 -7.69 9.63 -2.29
CA SER A 243 -7.92 8.19 -2.22
C SER A 243 -9.05 7.84 -1.25
N GLY A 244 -9.66 6.68 -1.43
CA GLY A 244 -10.67 6.16 -0.52
C GLY A 244 -10.10 5.51 0.73
N LEU A 245 -11.02 5.13 1.62
CA LEU A 245 -10.77 4.15 2.68
C LEU A 245 -11.06 2.77 2.06
N ASN A 246 -10.16 1.83 2.21
CA ASN A 246 -10.23 0.59 1.44
C ASN A 246 -9.75 -0.63 2.24
N ASP A 247 -10.16 -1.79 1.77
CA ASP A 247 -9.80 -3.09 2.33
C ASP A 247 -8.99 -3.87 1.29
N GLY A 248 -7.94 -4.56 1.72
CA GLY A 248 -7.15 -5.37 0.80
C GLY A 248 -5.83 -5.86 1.38
N ALA A 249 -5.22 -6.79 0.68
CA ALA A 249 -3.94 -7.39 1.06
C ALA A 249 -3.07 -7.70 -0.16
N ALA A 250 -1.77 -7.80 0.08
CA ALA A 250 -0.79 -8.23 -0.90
C ALA A 250 0.39 -8.95 -0.22
N ALA A 251 1.00 -9.90 -0.91
CA ALA A 251 2.17 -10.62 -0.44
C ALA A 251 3.15 -10.90 -1.57
N LEU A 252 4.44 -10.88 -1.25
CA LEU A 252 5.55 -11.20 -2.15
C LEU A 252 6.49 -12.19 -1.46
N VAL A 253 7.08 -13.07 -2.26
CA VAL A 253 8.16 -13.94 -1.83
C VAL A 253 9.48 -13.38 -2.33
N LEU A 254 10.42 -13.18 -1.41
CA LEU A 254 11.75 -12.69 -1.67
C LEU A 254 12.79 -13.78 -1.36
N SER A 255 13.92 -13.72 -2.05
CA SER A 255 15.04 -14.63 -1.85
C SER A 255 16.37 -13.89 -2.01
N THR A 256 17.45 -14.47 -1.47
CA THR A 256 18.77 -14.14 -1.98
C THR A 256 18.91 -14.67 -3.42
N ALA A 257 19.66 -13.97 -4.26
CA ALA A 257 19.88 -14.42 -5.65
C ALA A 257 20.60 -15.78 -5.69
N ALA A 258 21.52 -16.01 -4.76
CA ALA A 258 22.23 -17.27 -4.61
C ALA A 258 21.28 -18.44 -4.31
N ALA A 259 20.36 -18.30 -3.35
CA ALA A 259 19.40 -19.31 -3.01
C ALA A 259 18.38 -19.57 -4.14
N ALA A 260 17.92 -18.51 -4.81
CA ALA A 260 17.06 -18.65 -5.99
C ALA A 260 17.75 -19.46 -7.10
N GLY A 261 19.01 -19.13 -7.40
CA GLY A 261 19.79 -19.84 -8.43
C GLY A 261 20.05 -21.29 -8.07
N SER A 262 20.45 -21.58 -6.83
CA SER A 262 20.71 -22.95 -6.36
C SER A 262 19.47 -23.85 -6.40
N ASN A 263 18.28 -23.26 -6.25
CA ASN A 263 17.01 -23.99 -6.30
C ASN A 263 16.33 -23.96 -7.69
N GLY A 264 16.96 -23.35 -8.72
CA GLY A 264 16.41 -23.25 -10.06
C GLY A 264 15.10 -22.44 -10.14
N LEU A 265 14.90 -21.46 -9.23
CA LEU A 265 13.67 -20.70 -9.13
C LEU A 265 13.64 -19.55 -10.15
N LYS A 266 12.45 -19.27 -10.68
CA LYS A 266 12.25 -18.16 -11.61
C LYS A 266 12.28 -16.82 -10.86
N ILE A 267 13.21 -15.95 -11.22
CA ILE A 267 13.31 -14.58 -10.71
C ILE A 267 12.37 -13.68 -11.52
N LYS A 268 11.52 -12.93 -10.84
CA LYS A 268 10.61 -11.92 -11.42
C LYS A 268 11.25 -10.54 -11.47
N ALA A 269 11.93 -10.15 -10.41
CA ALA A 269 12.57 -8.85 -10.32
C ALA A 269 13.77 -8.90 -9.37
N LYS A 270 14.71 -7.97 -9.56
CA LYS A 270 15.85 -7.74 -8.71
C LYS A 270 15.66 -6.43 -7.94
N ILE A 271 16.03 -6.42 -6.67
CA ILE A 271 16.02 -5.21 -5.84
C ILE A 271 17.32 -4.44 -6.07
N LEU A 272 17.25 -3.27 -6.66
CA LEU A 272 18.40 -2.40 -6.88
C LEU A 272 18.70 -1.52 -5.66
N GLY A 273 17.70 -1.18 -4.88
CA GLY A 273 17.87 -0.38 -3.67
C GLY A 273 16.56 0.06 -3.07
N TYR A 274 16.66 0.65 -1.90
CA TYR A 274 15.55 1.29 -1.20
C TYR A 274 16.04 2.52 -0.44
N SER A 275 15.13 3.43 -0.15
CA SER A 275 15.39 4.61 0.65
C SER A 275 14.14 5.03 1.42
N HIS A 276 14.35 5.81 2.47
CA HIS A 276 13.26 6.45 3.22
C HIS A 276 13.73 7.78 3.80
N SER A 277 12.78 8.67 4.06
CA SER A 277 13.05 9.97 4.67
C SER A 277 11.86 10.45 5.48
N GLY A 278 12.12 11.19 6.56
CA GLY A 278 11.14 12.02 7.23
C GLY A 278 11.11 13.42 6.62
N VAL A 279 9.99 14.09 6.79
CA VAL A 279 9.76 15.49 6.40
C VAL A 279 8.95 16.19 7.49
N ARG A 280 8.75 17.50 7.35
CA ARG A 280 7.87 18.26 8.26
C ARG A 280 6.46 17.64 8.26
N PRO A 281 5.85 17.43 9.45
CA PRO A 281 4.53 16.78 9.52
C PRO A 281 3.43 17.49 8.73
N GLU A 282 3.48 18.83 8.66
CA GLU A 282 2.48 19.66 7.99
C GLU A 282 2.37 19.41 6.48
N VAL A 283 3.40 18.82 5.90
CA VAL A 283 3.48 18.51 4.47
C VAL A 283 3.95 17.08 4.23
N MET A 284 3.51 16.14 5.04
CA MET A 284 3.98 14.73 5.01
C MET A 284 3.97 14.10 3.61
N GLY A 285 3.06 14.53 2.74
CA GLY A 285 2.90 14.01 1.39
C GLY A 285 4.11 14.20 0.47
N ILE A 286 5.03 15.13 0.79
CA ILE A 286 6.25 15.34 0.00
C ILE A 286 7.40 14.40 0.38
N GLY A 287 7.22 13.53 1.36
CA GLY A 287 8.25 12.57 1.79
C GLY A 287 8.92 11.79 0.66
N PRO A 288 8.15 11.31 -0.36
CA PRO A 288 8.73 10.64 -1.51
C PRO A 288 9.78 11.45 -2.28
N ILE A 289 9.66 12.79 -2.34
CA ILE A 289 10.63 13.65 -3.04
C ILE A 289 12.04 13.44 -2.48
N ILE A 290 12.17 13.54 -1.16
CA ILE A 290 13.47 13.40 -0.50
C ILE A 290 13.96 11.95 -0.52
N ALA A 291 13.05 11.00 -0.31
CA ALA A 291 13.40 9.59 -0.34
C ALA A 291 13.92 9.16 -1.73
N VAL A 292 13.26 9.57 -2.82
CA VAL A 292 13.68 9.23 -4.19
C VAL A 292 15.01 9.90 -4.54
N LYS A 293 15.24 11.19 -4.18
CA LYS A 293 16.52 11.86 -4.39
C LYS A 293 17.66 11.09 -3.71
N LYS A 294 17.47 10.66 -2.45
CA LYS A 294 18.44 9.81 -1.74
C LYS A 294 18.65 8.46 -2.42
N LEU A 295 17.59 7.88 -3.00
CA LEU A 295 17.70 6.62 -3.73
C LEU A 295 18.54 6.81 -5.00
N PHE A 296 18.33 7.89 -5.75
CA PHE A 296 19.12 8.23 -6.93
C PHE A 296 20.61 8.40 -6.57
N GLU A 297 20.91 9.14 -5.51
CA GLU A 297 22.28 9.29 -5.02
C GLU A 297 22.91 7.93 -4.63
N LYS A 298 22.14 7.05 -3.99
CA LYS A 298 22.62 5.74 -3.54
C LYS A 298 22.85 4.74 -4.68
N THR A 299 22.02 4.80 -5.73
CA THR A 299 22.03 3.82 -6.83
C THR A 299 22.75 4.32 -8.08
N GLY A 300 22.93 5.63 -8.23
CA GLY A 300 23.41 6.25 -9.45
C GLY A 300 22.38 6.34 -10.57
N LEU A 301 21.11 5.95 -10.29
CA LEU A 301 20.01 6.03 -11.24
C LEU A 301 19.37 7.43 -11.25
N CYS A 302 18.61 7.72 -12.30
CA CYS A 302 17.82 8.94 -12.42
C CYS A 302 16.42 8.63 -12.98
N GLU A 303 15.55 9.63 -13.07
CA GLU A 303 14.16 9.48 -13.50
C GLU A 303 13.99 8.86 -14.89
N LYS A 304 14.99 8.99 -15.77
CA LYS A 304 14.97 8.46 -17.14
C LYS A 304 15.16 6.95 -17.20
N ASP A 305 15.79 6.38 -16.17
CA ASP A 305 16.14 4.97 -16.12
C ASP A 305 14.95 4.06 -15.78
N PHE A 306 13.78 4.64 -15.47
CA PHE A 306 12.57 3.90 -15.12
C PHE A 306 11.59 3.87 -16.27
N ASP A 307 11.03 2.71 -16.58
CA ASP A 307 9.95 2.52 -17.56
C ASP A 307 8.58 2.56 -16.90
N VAL A 308 8.49 2.14 -15.63
CA VAL A 308 7.27 2.15 -14.81
C VAL A 308 7.57 2.77 -13.46
N ILE A 309 6.68 3.65 -13.00
CA ILE A 309 6.72 4.29 -11.69
C ILE A 309 5.35 4.14 -11.04
N GLU A 310 5.28 3.32 -10.00
CA GLU A 310 4.09 3.21 -9.17
C GLU A 310 4.23 4.14 -7.95
N SER A 311 3.50 5.23 -7.96
CA SER A 311 3.49 6.26 -6.92
C SER A 311 2.12 6.30 -6.24
N ASN A 312 2.09 6.24 -4.90
CA ASN A 312 0.81 6.27 -4.19
C ASN A 312 0.12 7.62 -4.34
N GLU A 313 -1.16 7.58 -4.70
CA GLU A 313 -2.05 8.75 -4.86
C GLU A 313 -2.93 8.91 -3.62
N ALA A 314 -2.33 9.18 -2.45
CA ALA A 314 -3.13 9.44 -1.25
C ALA A 314 -4.04 10.69 -1.47
N PHE A 315 -3.48 11.71 -2.12
CA PHE A 315 -4.17 12.91 -2.58
C PHE A 315 -3.57 13.37 -3.91
N ALA A 316 -4.39 13.87 -4.83
CA ALA A 316 -3.90 14.39 -6.11
C ALA A 316 -2.91 15.55 -5.90
N ALA A 317 -3.15 16.43 -4.92
CA ALA A 317 -2.22 17.51 -4.56
C ALA A 317 -0.81 16.99 -4.29
N GLN A 318 -0.70 15.94 -3.46
CA GLN A 318 0.57 15.30 -3.11
C GLN A 318 1.19 14.60 -4.32
N ALA A 319 0.42 13.81 -5.08
CA ALA A 319 0.93 13.07 -6.22
C ALA A 319 1.46 14.01 -7.32
N CYS A 320 0.74 15.08 -7.61
CA CYS A 320 1.17 16.11 -8.55
C CYS A 320 2.44 16.83 -8.07
N ALA A 321 2.54 17.19 -6.79
CA ALA A 321 3.73 17.82 -6.23
C ALA A 321 4.97 16.91 -6.35
N VAL A 322 4.83 15.63 -6.02
CA VAL A 322 5.92 14.63 -6.13
C VAL A 322 6.36 14.47 -7.58
N SER A 323 5.43 14.31 -8.52
CA SER A 323 5.72 14.15 -9.96
C SER A 323 6.42 15.40 -10.53
N LYS A 324 5.95 16.60 -10.16
CA LYS A 324 6.53 17.88 -10.57
C LYS A 324 7.98 18.03 -10.09
N GLU A 325 8.22 17.81 -8.79
CA GLU A 325 9.54 18.02 -8.19
C GLU A 325 10.59 16.98 -8.62
N LEU A 326 10.16 15.76 -8.92
CA LEU A 326 11.02 14.70 -9.43
C LEU A 326 11.08 14.66 -10.96
N LYS A 327 10.33 15.54 -11.64
CA LYS A 327 10.25 15.63 -13.11
C LYS A 327 9.86 14.30 -13.75
N LEU A 328 8.95 13.57 -13.10
CA LEU A 328 8.51 12.27 -13.58
C LEU A 328 7.67 12.42 -14.85
N SER A 329 7.88 11.52 -15.79
CA SER A 329 7.13 11.46 -17.05
C SER A 329 5.71 10.93 -16.79
N PRO A 330 4.62 11.66 -17.11
CA PRO A 330 3.25 11.29 -16.76
C PRO A 330 2.82 9.93 -17.33
N GLU A 331 3.33 9.56 -18.51
CA GLU A 331 3.02 8.27 -19.14
C GLU A 331 3.64 7.07 -18.39
N LYS A 332 4.71 7.28 -17.62
CA LYS A 332 5.38 6.26 -16.81
C LYS A 332 4.79 6.14 -15.41
N VAL A 333 4.07 7.17 -14.93
CA VAL A 333 3.50 7.20 -13.58
C VAL A 333 2.12 6.56 -13.58
N ASN A 334 1.96 5.53 -12.73
CA ASN A 334 0.70 4.82 -12.55
C ASN A 334 0.00 4.52 -13.89
N PRO A 335 0.64 3.78 -14.82
CA PRO A 335 0.12 3.58 -16.17
C PRO A 335 -1.25 2.88 -16.19
N ASN A 336 -1.59 2.17 -15.11
CA ASN A 336 -2.86 1.47 -14.91
C ASN A 336 -3.73 2.11 -13.81
N GLY A 337 -3.57 3.42 -13.57
CA GLY A 337 -4.26 4.13 -12.49
C GLY A 337 -3.64 3.89 -11.12
N GLY A 338 -3.87 4.81 -10.19
CA GLY A 338 -3.35 4.78 -8.83
C GLY A 338 -4.44 4.75 -7.77
N ALA A 339 -4.10 5.12 -6.55
CA ALA A 339 -4.97 4.94 -5.38
C ALA A 339 -6.24 5.81 -5.38
N ILE A 340 -6.28 6.93 -6.08
CA ILE A 340 -7.51 7.73 -6.24
C ILE A 340 -8.59 6.89 -6.93
N ALA A 341 -8.20 6.11 -7.93
CA ALA A 341 -9.11 5.24 -8.65
C ALA A 341 -9.25 3.86 -7.98
N LEU A 342 -8.13 3.20 -7.68
CA LEU A 342 -8.10 1.81 -7.22
C LEU A 342 -8.33 1.65 -5.72
N GLY A 343 -8.01 2.69 -4.91
CA GLY A 343 -8.11 2.64 -3.47
C GLY A 343 -6.77 2.50 -2.73
N HIS A 344 -6.81 2.73 -1.40
CA HIS A 344 -5.62 2.82 -0.55
C HIS A 344 -5.78 2.05 0.77
N PRO A 345 -5.75 0.71 0.78
CA PRO A 345 -5.65 -0.05 2.03
C PRO A 345 -4.28 0.20 2.66
N ILE A 346 -4.21 1.08 3.66
CA ILE A 346 -2.99 1.77 4.12
C ILE A 346 -1.83 0.83 4.41
N GLY A 347 -2.05 -0.26 5.13
CA GLY A 347 -0.99 -1.22 5.47
C GLY A 347 -0.52 -2.09 4.30
N ALA A 348 -1.35 -2.26 3.26
CA ALA A 348 -1.09 -3.13 2.12
C ALA A 348 -0.50 -2.40 0.91
N THR A 349 -0.75 -1.10 0.78
CA THR A 349 -0.51 -0.35 -0.45
C THR A 349 0.91 -0.49 -1.00
N GLY A 350 1.94 -0.41 -0.16
CA GLY A 350 3.32 -0.54 -0.65
C GLY A 350 3.62 -1.88 -1.32
N ALA A 351 3.02 -2.97 -0.84
CA ALA A 351 3.13 -4.29 -1.46
C ALA A 351 2.31 -4.38 -2.76
N ILE A 352 1.10 -3.78 -2.78
CA ILE A 352 0.25 -3.69 -3.98
C ILE A 352 0.99 -2.96 -5.11
N LEU A 353 1.59 -1.79 -4.83
CA LEU A 353 2.34 -1.00 -5.81
C LEU A 353 3.52 -1.79 -6.37
N THR A 354 4.25 -2.53 -5.53
CA THR A 354 5.37 -3.38 -5.95
C THR A 354 4.90 -4.46 -6.94
N ILE A 355 3.78 -5.13 -6.64
CA ILE A 355 3.20 -6.15 -7.52
C ILE A 355 2.75 -5.53 -8.84
N LYS A 356 2.05 -4.40 -8.80
CA LYS A 356 1.60 -3.68 -10.01
C LYS A 356 2.78 -3.30 -10.90
N ALA A 357 3.87 -2.78 -10.32
CA ALA A 357 5.06 -2.41 -11.08
C ALA A 357 5.70 -3.62 -11.77
N ILE A 358 5.82 -4.76 -11.08
CA ILE A 358 6.38 -5.99 -11.65
C ILE A 358 5.52 -6.47 -12.83
N HIS A 359 4.21 -6.58 -12.65
CA HIS A 359 3.31 -7.06 -13.71
C HIS A 359 3.28 -6.12 -14.91
N GLU A 360 3.37 -4.82 -14.67
CA GLU A 360 3.43 -3.86 -15.78
C GLU A 360 4.74 -3.95 -16.55
N LEU A 361 5.87 -4.08 -15.86
CA LEU A 361 7.17 -4.30 -16.51
C LEU A 361 7.24 -5.63 -17.30
N GLU A 362 6.56 -6.68 -16.83
CA GLU A 362 6.46 -7.94 -17.59
C GLU A 362 5.55 -7.82 -18.81
N ARG A 363 4.58 -6.88 -18.78
CA ARG A 363 3.61 -6.68 -19.85
C ARG A 363 4.15 -5.85 -21.00
N ILE A 364 4.99 -4.86 -20.74
CA ILE A 364 5.55 -3.95 -21.76
C ILE A 364 6.87 -4.48 -22.31
#